data_2ca024c61229407ddfc0406bf4d9a47c
#
_entry.id   2ca024c61229407ddfc0406bf4d9a47c
#
_cell.length_a   1.000
_cell.length_b   1.000
_cell.length_c   1.000
_cell.angle_alpha   90.00
_cell.angle_beta   90.00
_cell.angle_gamma   90.00
#
_symmetry.space_group_name_H-M   'P 1'
#
loop_
_entity.id
_entity.type
_entity.pdbx_description
1 polymer ?
#
loop_
_entity_poly.entity_id
_entity_poly.type
_entity_poly.pdbx_seq_one_letter_code
_entity_poly.pdbx_strand_id
1 'polypeptide(L)'
;MKTHDIHPDTTAIPNKPTPEYAWVKEFPGGVTVCDTGGVITEMNDKAAKIFEENGGRALIGKNVFDCHPEPARSELKRLVETRQRNVYTIEKNGVKKLIYQSPWYLNGAFAGFIELSLEVPFELPHFVRG
;
A
#
# COMPACT_ATOMS: atom_id res chain seq x y z
N MET A 1 7.52 -10.98 -30.68
CA MET A 1 8.34 -10.87 -30.56
C MET A 1 8.52 -10.66 -30.61
N LYS A 2 8.28 -10.82 -30.97
CA LYS A 2 8.73 -10.44 -30.97
C LYS A 2 8.70 -10.00 -30.48
N THR A 3 8.08 -9.73 -30.48
CA THR A 3 8.49 -9.26 -30.34
C THR A 3 8.33 -8.98 -29.99
N HIS A 4 7.94 -9.05 -30.15
CA HIS A 4 8.28 -8.69 -30.14
C HIS A 4 7.86 -8.50 -29.90
N ASP A 5 7.39 -8.65 -29.53
CA ASP A 5 7.46 -8.30 -29.72
C ASP A 5 6.90 -8.23 -29.53
N ILE A 6 6.28 -8.39 -29.60
CA ILE A 6 6.29 -8.11 -29.62
C ILE A 6 5.67 -8.12 -29.41
N HIS A 7 4.86 -8.08 -29.44
CA HIS A 7 4.72 -7.87 -29.42
C HIS A 7 3.98 -7.80 -29.15
N PRO A 8 3.64 -8.09 -29.20
CA PRO A 8 3.22 -7.81 -29.05
C PRO A 8 2.38 -7.66 -28.86
N ASP A 9 1.86 -7.62 -28.66
CA ASP A 9 1.51 -7.32 -28.38
C ASP A 9 0.81 -7.04 -28.28
N THR A 10 0.33 -7.28 -28.13
CA THR A 10 -0.02 -6.78 -27.92
C THR A 10 -0.87 -6.52 -27.73
N THR A 11 -1.77 -7.09 -27.37
CA THR A 11 -2.58 -6.43 -27.05
C THR A 11 -2.54 -5.63 -26.16
N ALA A 12 -2.41 -5.89 -25.47
CA ALA A 12 -2.05 -4.86 -24.57
C ALA A 12 -2.19 -3.57 -25.27
N ILE A 13 -2.26 -2.55 -24.56
CA ILE A 13 -2.25 -1.27 -25.22
C ILE A 13 -0.87 -1.16 -25.86
N PRO A 14 -0.77 -1.35 -27.15
CA PRO A 14 0.54 -1.57 -27.76
C PRO A 14 1.49 -0.41 -27.58
N ASN A 15 0.97 0.82 -27.53
CA ASN A 15 1.82 1.99 -27.48
C ASN A 15 1.95 2.60 -26.12
N LYS A 16 1.38 1.93 -25.12
CA LYS A 16 1.43 2.40 -23.75
C LYS A 16 2.48 1.60 -22.97
N PRO A 17 3.51 2.26 -22.44
CA PRO A 17 4.53 1.52 -21.69
C PRO A 17 3.94 0.89 -20.46
N THR A 18 4.44 -0.29 -20.09
CA THR A 18 4.09 -0.92 -18.84
C THR A 18 4.76 -0.16 -17.72
N PRO A 19 4.03 0.26 -16.68
CA PRO A 19 4.64 0.94 -15.55
C PRO A 19 5.68 0.05 -14.88
N GLU A 20 6.73 0.66 -14.35
CA GLU A 20 7.80 -0.08 -13.70
C GLU A 20 7.30 -0.93 -12.55
N TYR A 21 6.21 -0.53 -11.90
CA TYR A 21 5.63 -1.22 -10.76
C TYR A 21 4.23 -1.74 -11.10
N ALA A 22 4.04 -2.22 -12.32
CA ALA A 22 2.75 -2.78 -12.75
C ALA A 22 2.32 -3.95 -11.86
N TRP A 23 3.28 -4.66 -11.27
CA TRP A 23 3.01 -5.80 -10.40
C TRP A 23 2.17 -5.41 -9.16
N VAL A 24 2.25 -4.16 -8.73
CA VAL A 24 1.57 -3.75 -7.49
C VAL A 24 0.07 -3.54 -7.71
N LYS A 25 -0.34 -3.21 -8.93
CA LYS A 25 -1.72 -2.86 -9.21
C LYS A 25 -2.70 -3.95 -8.80
N GLU A 26 -2.41 -5.19 -9.13
CA GLU A 26 -3.29 -6.33 -8.83
C GLU A 26 -2.66 -7.28 -7.81
N PHE A 27 -1.62 -6.83 -7.12
CA PHE A 27 -1.07 -7.59 -6.01
C PHE A 27 -2.18 -7.85 -4.99
N PRO A 28 -2.32 -9.10 -4.47
CA PRO A 28 -3.46 -9.45 -3.62
C PRO A 28 -3.40 -8.91 -2.19
N GLY A 29 -2.45 -8.06 -1.87
CA GLY A 29 -2.41 -7.32 -0.62
C GLY A 29 -2.74 -5.86 -0.87
N GLY A 30 -3.26 -5.17 0.13
CA GLY A 30 -3.54 -3.74 0.03
C GLY A 30 -2.27 -2.93 0.13
N VAL A 31 -2.09 -1.97 -0.79
CA VAL A 31 -0.96 -1.04 -0.78
C VAL A 31 -1.50 0.37 -0.88
N THR A 32 -1.22 1.19 0.13
CA THR A 32 -1.60 2.60 0.17
C THR A 32 -0.35 3.41 0.45
N VAL A 33 -0.12 4.44 -0.34
CA VAL A 33 1.08 5.28 -0.25
C VAL A 33 0.67 6.72 -0.03
N CYS A 34 1.33 7.40 0.91
CA CYS A 34 1.14 8.83 1.07
C CYS A 34 2.51 9.54 0.99
N ASP A 35 2.45 10.85 0.75
CA ASP A 35 3.65 11.69 0.71
C ASP A 35 4.01 12.16 2.13
N THR A 36 5.02 13.02 2.22
CA THR A 36 5.51 13.49 3.51
C THR A 36 4.51 14.34 4.28
N GLY A 37 3.53 14.91 3.61
CA GLY A 37 2.46 15.68 4.24
C GLY A 37 1.24 14.85 4.58
N GLY A 38 1.26 13.57 4.27
CA GLY A 38 0.14 12.68 4.56
C GLY A 38 -0.90 12.59 3.45
N VAL A 39 -0.65 13.21 2.29
CA VAL A 39 -1.58 13.14 1.17
C VAL A 39 -1.43 11.78 0.50
N ILE A 40 -2.54 11.07 0.35
CA ILE A 40 -2.56 9.76 -0.29
C ILE A 40 -2.29 9.95 -1.78
N THR A 41 -1.25 9.32 -2.27
CA THR A 41 -0.82 9.46 -3.67
C THR A 41 -1.12 8.23 -4.52
N GLU A 42 -1.16 7.04 -3.90
CA GLU A 42 -1.37 5.80 -4.64
C GLU A 42 -2.13 4.80 -3.80
N MET A 43 -2.98 4.02 -4.47
CA MET A 43 -3.68 2.88 -3.88
C MET A 43 -3.79 1.82 -4.97
N ASN A 44 -3.43 0.58 -4.63
CA ASN A 44 -3.64 -0.49 -5.60
C ASN A 44 -5.11 -0.96 -5.56
N ASP A 45 -5.47 -1.92 -6.41
CA ASP A 45 -6.85 -2.38 -6.52
C ASP A 45 -7.35 -2.95 -5.20
N LYS A 46 -6.53 -3.72 -4.51
CA LYS A 46 -6.93 -4.33 -3.23
C LYS A 46 -7.17 -3.27 -2.16
N ALA A 47 -6.30 -2.25 -2.09
CA ALA A 47 -6.49 -1.17 -1.13
C ALA A 47 -7.79 -0.41 -1.40
N ALA A 48 -8.06 -0.12 -2.67
CA ALA A 48 -9.30 0.56 -3.04
C ALA A 48 -10.52 -0.23 -2.60
N LYS A 49 -10.47 -1.55 -2.73
CA LYS A 49 -11.57 -2.41 -2.32
C LYS A 49 -11.70 -2.46 -0.80
N ILE A 50 -10.60 -2.55 -0.07
CA ILE A 50 -10.62 -2.55 1.39
C ILE A 50 -11.31 -1.31 1.93
N PHE A 51 -11.06 -0.16 1.30
CA PHE A 51 -11.60 1.12 1.75
C PHE A 51 -12.77 1.61 0.93
N GLU A 52 -13.47 0.72 0.21
CA GLU A 52 -14.53 1.17 -0.70
C GLU A 52 -15.66 1.90 0.02
N GLU A 53 -15.95 1.55 1.28
CA GLU A 53 -16.98 2.23 2.05
C GLU A 53 -16.56 3.63 2.46
N ASN A 54 -15.26 3.93 2.40
CA ASN A 54 -14.72 5.25 2.71
C ASN A 54 -14.38 6.06 1.47
N GLY A 55 -14.71 5.55 0.29
CA GLY A 55 -14.49 6.23 -0.98
C GLY A 55 -13.57 5.50 -1.94
N GLY A 56 -12.88 4.45 -1.51
CA GLY A 56 -11.98 3.70 -2.39
C GLY A 56 -10.94 4.60 -3.03
N ARG A 57 -10.83 4.55 -4.35
CA ARG A 57 -9.83 5.36 -5.06
C ARG A 57 -10.04 6.86 -4.92
N ALA A 58 -11.24 7.30 -4.54
CA ALA A 58 -11.48 8.72 -4.29
C ALA A 58 -10.70 9.23 -3.08
N LEU A 59 -10.13 8.34 -2.28
CA LEU A 59 -9.25 8.75 -1.18
C LEU A 59 -7.91 9.29 -1.66
N ILE A 60 -7.51 8.95 -2.89
CA ILE A 60 -6.28 9.53 -3.46
C ILE A 60 -6.45 11.04 -3.55
N GLY A 61 -5.47 11.77 -3.03
CA GLY A 61 -5.52 13.22 -2.92
C GLY A 61 -6.02 13.73 -1.59
N LYS A 62 -6.57 12.85 -0.75
CA LYS A 62 -6.99 13.23 0.59
C LYS A 62 -5.88 13.02 1.60
N ASN A 63 -5.96 13.73 2.71
CA ASN A 63 -4.95 13.65 3.75
C ASN A 63 -5.30 12.53 4.71
N VAL A 64 -4.35 11.62 4.93
CA VAL A 64 -4.55 10.45 5.76
C VAL A 64 -4.83 10.82 7.21
N PHE A 65 -4.30 11.95 7.69
CA PHE A 65 -4.56 12.40 9.05
C PHE A 65 -6.01 12.80 9.23
N ASP A 66 -6.61 13.41 8.21
CA ASP A 66 -8.01 13.84 8.28
C ASP A 66 -8.98 12.66 8.23
N CYS A 67 -8.51 11.49 7.79
CA CYS A 67 -9.34 10.29 7.69
C CYS A 67 -9.39 9.52 9.01
N HIS A 68 -8.61 9.93 10.01
CA HIS A 68 -8.53 9.22 11.29
C HIS A 68 -9.01 10.10 12.44
N PRO A 69 -9.94 9.60 13.27
CA PRO A 69 -10.30 10.31 14.50
C PRO A 69 -9.19 10.16 15.55
N GLU A 70 -9.28 10.99 16.59
CA GLU A 70 -8.39 10.81 17.72
C GLU A 70 -8.78 9.55 18.51
N PRO A 71 -7.84 8.84 19.13
CA PRO A 71 -6.41 9.15 19.24
C PRO A 71 -5.56 8.64 18.04
N ALA A 72 -6.20 7.95 17.10
CA ALA A 72 -5.47 7.36 15.97
C ALA A 72 -4.74 8.41 15.13
N ARG A 73 -5.33 9.61 14.99
CA ARG A 73 -4.71 10.68 14.22
C ARG A 73 -3.38 11.10 14.82
N SER A 74 -3.34 11.35 16.13
CA SER A 74 -2.11 11.78 16.79
C SER A 74 -1.05 10.71 16.75
N GLU A 75 -1.44 9.46 16.90
CA GLU A 75 -0.50 8.34 16.81
C GLU A 75 0.10 8.24 15.41
N LEU A 76 -0.73 8.38 14.39
CA LEU A 76 -0.26 8.31 13.00
C LEU A 76 0.69 9.47 12.71
N LYS A 77 0.36 10.68 13.18
CA LYS A 77 1.27 11.84 13.01
C LYS A 77 2.60 11.59 13.69
N ARG A 78 2.58 11.01 14.89
CA ARG A 78 3.81 10.70 15.60
C ARG A 78 4.67 9.71 14.81
N LEU A 79 4.06 8.68 14.24
CA LEU A 79 4.78 7.69 13.45
C LEU A 79 5.43 8.32 12.23
N VAL A 80 4.70 9.20 11.55
CA VAL A 80 5.22 9.87 10.36
C VAL A 80 6.36 10.83 10.73
N GLU A 81 6.17 11.61 11.79
CA GLU A 81 7.18 12.59 12.22
C GLU A 81 8.45 11.92 12.69
N THR A 82 8.33 10.80 13.38
CA THR A 82 9.48 10.07 13.90
C THR A 82 10.01 9.04 12.91
N ARG A 83 9.33 8.86 11.78
CA ARG A 83 9.70 7.90 10.73
C ARG A 83 9.84 6.49 11.28
N GLN A 84 8.93 6.11 12.15
CA GLN A 84 8.97 4.80 12.80
C GLN A 84 8.04 3.83 12.08
N ARG A 85 8.48 2.58 12.05
CA ARG A 85 7.68 1.48 11.55
C ARG A 85 6.66 1.09 12.60
N ASN A 86 5.47 0.67 12.17
CA ASN A 86 4.43 0.19 13.06
C ASN A 86 3.83 -1.07 12.44
N VAL A 87 3.87 -2.18 13.18
CA VAL A 87 3.43 -3.46 12.66
C VAL A 87 2.51 -4.12 13.68
N TYR A 88 1.33 -4.54 13.22
CA TYR A 88 0.37 -5.19 14.11
C TYR A 88 -0.57 -6.07 13.28
N THR A 89 -1.37 -6.86 13.98
CA THR A 89 -2.38 -7.68 13.31
C THR A 89 -3.77 -7.26 13.74
N ILE A 90 -4.72 -7.47 12.84
CA ILE A 90 -6.14 -7.32 13.14
C ILE A 90 -6.86 -8.58 12.69
N GLU A 91 -8.07 -8.79 13.24
CA GLU A 91 -8.98 -9.82 12.78
C GLU A 91 -10.28 -9.14 12.38
N LYS A 92 -10.77 -9.49 11.21
CA LYS A 92 -12.01 -8.93 10.69
C LYS A 92 -12.70 -9.97 9.82
N ASN A 93 -13.95 -10.28 10.15
CA ASN A 93 -14.75 -11.23 9.36
C ASN A 93 -14.06 -12.57 9.19
N GLY A 94 -13.42 -13.08 10.23
CA GLY A 94 -12.77 -14.38 10.19
C GLY A 94 -11.43 -14.41 9.48
N VAL A 95 -10.89 -13.27 9.13
CA VAL A 95 -9.61 -13.15 8.43
C VAL A 95 -8.63 -12.39 9.30
N LYS A 96 -7.42 -12.91 9.41
CA LYS A 96 -6.34 -12.22 10.12
C LYS A 96 -5.49 -11.46 9.10
N LYS A 97 -5.20 -10.21 9.42
CA LYS A 97 -4.40 -9.36 8.53
C LYS A 97 -3.21 -8.79 9.28
N LEU A 98 -2.09 -8.76 8.60
CA LEU A 98 -0.90 -8.05 9.07
C LEU A 98 -0.94 -6.65 8.48
N ILE A 99 -0.89 -5.65 9.35
CA ILE A 99 -0.83 -4.25 8.94
C ILE A 99 0.60 -3.79 9.16
N TYR A 100 1.22 -3.33 8.09
CA TYR A 100 2.63 -2.94 8.12
C TYR A 100 2.72 -1.50 7.63
N GLN A 101 3.06 -0.60 8.53
CA GLN A 101 3.19 0.82 8.23
C GLN A 101 4.65 1.21 8.32
N SER A 102 5.17 1.83 7.27
CA SER A 102 6.59 2.10 7.18
C SER A 102 6.85 3.37 6.39
N PRO A 103 7.87 4.15 6.76
CA PRO A 103 8.35 5.18 5.84
C PRO A 103 8.86 4.54 4.56
N TRP A 104 8.81 5.30 3.46
CA TRP A 104 9.46 4.90 2.23
C TRP A 104 10.37 6.03 1.76
N TYR A 105 11.33 5.68 0.92
CA TYR A 105 12.42 6.58 0.56
C TYR A 105 12.60 6.61 -0.95
N LEU A 106 13.02 7.75 -1.46
CA LEU A 106 13.34 7.93 -2.87
C LEU A 106 14.76 8.49 -2.92
N ASN A 107 15.68 7.73 -3.51
CA ASN A 107 17.09 8.11 -3.58
C ASN A 107 17.65 8.46 -2.21
N GLY A 108 17.22 7.71 -1.19
CA GLY A 108 17.70 7.91 0.19
C GLY A 108 16.98 8.99 0.97
N ALA A 109 16.11 9.77 0.34
CA ALA A 109 15.37 10.81 1.02
C ALA A 109 13.99 10.31 1.46
N PHE A 110 13.57 10.70 2.65
CA PHE A 110 12.25 10.35 3.16
C PHE A 110 11.18 10.89 2.22
N ALA A 111 10.28 10.02 1.77
CA ALA A 111 9.29 10.38 0.76
C ALA A 111 7.85 10.23 1.23
N GLY A 112 7.62 9.65 2.40
CA GLY A 112 6.29 9.49 2.94
C GLY A 112 6.11 8.18 3.68
N PHE A 113 4.88 7.69 3.73
CA PHE A 113 4.57 6.42 4.39
C PHE A 113 3.84 5.49 3.44
N ILE A 114 4.02 4.20 3.68
CA ILE A 114 3.30 3.16 2.96
C ILE A 114 2.61 2.27 3.99
N GLU A 115 1.39 1.84 3.70
CA GLU A 115 0.70 0.84 4.51
C GLU A 115 0.41 -0.38 3.65
N LEU A 116 0.83 -1.53 4.15
CA LEU A 116 0.51 -2.81 3.56
C LEU A 116 -0.54 -3.50 4.42
N SER A 117 -1.55 -4.08 3.78
CA SER A 117 -2.58 -4.86 4.45
C SER A 117 -2.57 -6.24 3.83
N LEU A 118 -2.05 -7.22 4.57
CA LEU A 118 -1.77 -8.55 4.04
C LEU A 118 -2.56 -9.59 4.83
N GLU A 119 -3.30 -10.45 4.13
CA GLU A 119 -3.96 -11.58 4.78
C GLU A 119 -2.90 -12.62 5.15
N VAL A 120 -2.96 -13.10 6.38
CA VAL A 120 -2.00 -14.07 6.88
C VAL A 120 -2.73 -15.20 7.61
N PRO A 121 -2.13 -16.39 7.73
CA PRO A 121 -2.70 -17.45 8.56
C PRO A 121 -2.84 -17.00 10.00
N PHE A 122 -3.82 -17.56 10.72
CA PHE A 122 -3.97 -17.23 12.14
C PHE A 122 -2.74 -17.59 12.94
N GLU A 123 -2.06 -18.67 12.56
CA GLU A 123 -0.80 -19.05 13.17
C GLU A 123 0.27 -19.06 12.09
N LEU A 124 1.10 -18.04 12.10
CA LEU A 124 2.18 -17.93 11.13
C LEU A 124 3.28 -18.93 11.47
N PRO A 125 3.70 -19.76 10.52
CA PRO A 125 4.90 -20.57 10.74
C PRO A 125 6.09 -19.69 11.05
N HIS A 126 6.94 -20.17 11.93
CA HIS A 126 8.12 -19.41 12.33
C HIS A 126 9.35 -20.33 12.25
N PHE A 127 10.38 -19.84 11.58
CA PHE A 127 11.61 -20.60 11.39
C PHE A 127 12.80 -19.72 11.75
N VAL A 128 13.72 -20.29 12.50
CA VAL A 128 14.98 -19.63 12.78
C VAL A 128 15.99 -20.09 11.73
N ARG A 129 16.63 -19.14 11.09
CA ARG A 129 17.58 -19.41 10.01
C ARG A 129 18.92 -18.78 10.31
N GLY A 130 19.97 -19.40 9.86
CA GLY A 130 21.34 -19.01 10.09
C GLY A 130 21.98 -19.85 11.13
#